data_d45b6097fc177a0aec85f0e1a12a32e7
#
_entry.id   d45b6097fc177a0aec85f0e1a12a32e7
#
_cell.length_a   1.000
_cell.length_b   1.000
_cell.length_c   1.000
_cell.angle_alpha   90.00
_cell.angle_beta   90.00
_cell.angle_gamma   90.00
#
_symmetry.space_group_name_H-M   'P 1'
#
loop_
_entity.id
_entity.type
_entity.pdbx_description
1 polymer ?
#
loop_
_entity_poly.entity_id
_entity_poly.type
_entity_poly.pdbx_seq_one_letter_code
_entity_poly.pdbx_strand_id
1 'polypeptide(L)'
;MAIETKSKINSLLMNIIPGGILFSEGLKKQGYSDQLMKQYRKSGWLTSLSKGVMYRSGDSLSALAALASCQEQTGKQYRVAAHSALELSGYYHFVPMGKPHLMVASNEPRTPQWAKSDFFDMTIEFFTTSAFGLIQKQAIKQNNYTVQASSPELAFMECLLLAPNRYNFMDLYYIMEQLTALRPAKVQQLLETTNNMTVKRMFLYMAEKANYPWYKAIDVSRINIGTSKIQLCKGGVYVSKYKITIPRELAEYE
;
A
#
# COMPACT_ATOMS: atom_id res chain seq x y z
N MET A 1 6.54 -37.15 -23.67
CA MET A 1 7.14 -36.43 -22.50
C MET A 1 7.93 -35.17 -22.87
N ALA A 2 8.94 -35.18 -23.74
CA ALA A 2 9.72 -33.99 -24.07
C ALA A 2 8.93 -32.85 -24.75
N ILE A 3 7.97 -33.15 -25.61
CA ILE A 3 7.10 -32.19 -26.32
C ILE A 3 6.12 -31.53 -25.36
N GLU A 4 5.52 -32.30 -24.45
CA GLU A 4 4.63 -31.75 -23.39
C GLU A 4 5.33 -30.83 -22.42
N THR A 5 6.59 -31.12 -22.09
CA THR A 5 7.41 -30.28 -21.18
C THR A 5 7.78 -28.96 -21.84
N LYS A 6 8.10 -28.95 -23.16
CA LYS A 6 8.32 -27.71 -23.94
C LYS A 6 7.04 -26.88 -24.05
N SER A 7 5.89 -27.48 -24.24
CA SER A 7 4.61 -26.78 -24.26
C SER A 7 4.31 -26.14 -22.90
N LYS A 8 4.52 -26.84 -21.79
CA LYS A 8 4.27 -26.32 -20.43
C LYS A 8 5.17 -25.16 -20.06
N ILE A 9 6.48 -25.19 -20.36
CA ILE A 9 7.35 -24.05 -20.06
C ILE A 9 7.00 -22.82 -20.89
N ASN A 10 6.68 -22.99 -22.16
CA ASN A 10 6.26 -21.88 -23.01
C ASN A 10 4.97 -21.26 -22.50
N SER A 11 3.97 -22.07 -22.14
CA SER A 11 2.73 -21.60 -21.53
C SER A 11 3.00 -20.83 -20.23
N LEU A 12 3.88 -21.34 -19.37
CA LEU A 12 4.27 -20.65 -18.13
C LEU A 12 4.89 -19.28 -18.42
N LEU A 13 5.88 -19.23 -19.33
CA LEU A 13 6.60 -18.00 -19.64
C LEU A 13 5.73 -16.93 -20.32
N MET A 14 4.70 -17.35 -21.08
CA MET A 14 3.74 -16.42 -21.70
C MET A 14 2.76 -15.81 -20.69
N ASN A 15 2.48 -16.50 -19.59
CA ASN A 15 1.51 -16.05 -18.58
C ASN A 15 2.16 -15.38 -17.35
N ILE A 16 3.48 -15.30 -17.30
CA ILE A 16 4.17 -14.56 -16.23
C ILE A 16 3.94 -13.07 -16.41
N ILE A 17 3.61 -12.39 -15.32
CA ILE A 17 3.66 -10.92 -15.24
C ILE A 17 5.14 -10.50 -15.43
N PRO A 18 5.49 -9.70 -16.45
CA PRO A 18 6.86 -9.23 -16.64
C PRO A 18 7.41 -8.54 -15.40
N GLY A 19 8.61 -8.93 -14.95
CA GLY A 19 9.21 -8.46 -13.72
C GLY A 19 8.55 -9.00 -12.43
N GLY A 20 7.54 -9.89 -12.57
CA GLY A 20 6.86 -10.53 -11.47
C GLY A 20 7.56 -11.78 -10.95
N ILE A 21 6.95 -12.43 -9.97
CA ILE A 21 7.47 -13.65 -9.32
C ILE A 21 6.46 -14.79 -9.39
N LEU A 22 6.97 -15.99 -9.23
CA LEU A 22 6.20 -17.24 -9.24
C LEU A 22 6.27 -17.90 -7.88
N PHE A 23 5.12 -18.30 -7.38
CA PHE A 23 5.01 -19.06 -6.13
C PHE A 23 4.82 -20.54 -6.43
N SER A 24 5.64 -21.40 -5.82
CA SER A 24 5.52 -22.85 -6.02
C SER A 24 4.17 -23.42 -5.63
N GLU A 25 3.49 -22.84 -4.62
CA GLU A 25 2.12 -23.22 -4.26
C GLU A 25 1.10 -22.87 -5.35
N GLY A 26 1.22 -21.69 -5.97
CA GLY A 26 0.37 -21.27 -7.09
C GLY A 26 0.60 -22.16 -8.32
N LEU A 27 1.86 -22.44 -8.63
CA LEU A 27 2.22 -23.32 -9.74
C LEU A 27 1.73 -24.77 -9.54
N LYS A 28 1.77 -25.29 -8.31
CA LYS A 28 1.22 -26.62 -7.99
C LYS A 28 -0.27 -26.70 -8.28
N LYS A 29 -1.04 -25.66 -7.94
CA LYS A 29 -2.47 -25.58 -8.26
C LYS A 29 -2.74 -25.58 -9.78
N GLN A 30 -1.78 -25.10 -10.58
CA GLN A 30 -1.81 -25.11 -12.03
C GLN A 30 -1.22 -26.38 -12.65
N GLY A 31 -0.86 -27.39 -11.84
CA GLY A 31 -0.38 -28.69 -12.33
C GLY A 31 1.14 -28.76 -12.62
N TYR A 32 1.93 -27.82 -12.08
CA TYR A 32 3.38 -27.90 -12.15
C TYR A 32 3.93 -28.63 -10.91
N SER A 33 4.57 -29.79 -11.12
CA SER A 33 5.16 -30.57 -10.03
C SER A 33 6.46 -29.95 -9.52
N ASP A 34 6.85 -30.31 -8.26
CA ASP A 34 8.13 -29.87 -7.68
C ASP A 34 9.33 -30.33 -8.54
N GLN A 35 9.23 -31.54 -9.13
CA GLN A 35 10.27 -32.06 -10.01
C GLN A 35 10.39 -31.22 -11.29
N LEU A 36 9.28 -30.80 -11.89
CA LEU A 36 9.28 -29.97 -13.08
C LEU A 36 9.84 -28.57 -12.78
N MET A 37 9.44 -27.96 -11.67
CA MET A 37 9.99 -26.66 -11.22
C MET A 37 11.50 -26.77 -10.93
N LYS A 38 11.96 -27.88 -10.36
CA LYS A 38 13.40 -28.15 -10.16
C LYS A 38 14.14 -28.26 -11.50
N GLN A 39 13.54 -28.92 -12.49
CA GLN A 39 14.10 -29.03 -13.83
C GLN A 39 14.22 -27.67 -14.52
N TYR A 40 13.18 -26.81 -14.41
CA TYR A 40 13.20 -25.45 -15.01
C TYR A 40 14.29 -24.56 -14.37
N ARG A 41 14.56 -24.69 -13.06
CA ARG A 41 15.68 -24.02 -12.43
C ARG A 41 17.04 -24.56 -12.90
N LYS A 42 17.15 -25.90 -13.00
CA LYS A 42 18.39 -26.54 -13.46
C LYS A 42 18.74 -26.20 -14.92
N SER A 43 17.72 -26.05 -15.76
CA SER A 43 17.89 -25.66 -17.18
C SER A 43 17.96 -24.15 -17.42
N GLY A 44 17.98 -23.34 -16.36
CA GLY A 44 18.19 -21.89 -16.46
C GLY A 44 16.97 -21.08 -16.89
N TRP A 45 15.77 -21.68 -16.98
CA TRP A 45 14.53 -20.94 -17.30
C TRP A 45 14.00 -20.11 -16.13
N LEU A 46 14.19 -20.63 -14.92
CA LEU A 46 13.76 -19.98 -13.70
C LEU A 46 14.94 -19.82 -12.74
N THR A 47 14.95 -18.71 -12.00
CA THR A 47 15.91 -18.41 -10.93
C THR A 47 15.19 -18.40 -9.59
N SER A 48 15.79 -18.98 -8.54
CA SER A 48 15.23 -18.92 -7.19
C SER A 48 15.45 -17.54 -6.58
N LEU A 49 14.40 -16.93 -6.04
CA LEU A 49 14.45 -15.68 -5.27
C LEU A 49 14.55 -15.97 -3.77
N SER A 50 13.67 -16.86 -3.28
CA SER A 50 13.65 -17.35 -1.91
C SER A 50 13.01 -18.73 -1.86
N LYS A 51 12.88 -19.33 -0.67
CA LYS A 51 12.25 -20.64 -0.52
C LYS A 51 10.82 -20.63 -1.10
N GLY A 52 10.58 -21.44 -2.14
CA GLY A 52 9.28 -21.56 -2.78
C GLY A 52 8.89 -20.41 -3.71
N VAL A 53 9.81 -19.47 -3.96
CA VAL A 53 9.60 -18.32 -4.83
C VAL A 53 10.70 -18.24 -5.87
N MET A 54 10.31 -18.04 -7.13
CA MET A 54 11.21 -17.97 -8.27
C MET A 54 10.73 -16.88 -9.24
N TYR A 55 11.56 -16.57 -10.22
CA TYR A 55 11.26 -15.64 -11.29
C TYR A 55 11.88 -16.13 -12.60
N ARG A 56 11.45 -15.56 -13.72
CA ARG A 56 12.02 -15.85 -15.03
C ARG A 56 13.47 -15.36 -15.08
N SER A 57 14.39 -16.25 -15.44
CA SER A 57 15.81 -15.88 -15.53
C SER A 57 16.03 -14.78 -16.55
N GLY A 58 16.81 -13.76 -16.17
CA GLY A 58 17.09 -12.59 -17.00
C GLY A 58 16.10 -11.43 -16.85
N ASP A 59 14.97 -11.61 -16.17
CA ASP A 59 14.05 -10.50 -15.92
C ASP A 59 14.60 -9.55 -14.82
N SER A 60 14.40 -8.25 -15.03
CA SER A 60 14.50 -7.25 -13.96
C SER A 60 13.24 -7.29 -13.11
N LEU A 61 13.38 -7.40 -11.78
CA LEU A 61 12.26 -7.58 -10.87
C LEU A 61 11.61 -6.23 -10.51
N SER A 62 10.29 -6.16 -10.66
CA SER A 62 9.46 -5.06 -10.19
C SER A 62 8.72 -5.42 -8.91
N ALA A 63 8.85 -4.58 -7.89
CA ALA A 63 8.17 -4.78 -6.61
C ALA A 63 6.64 -4.79 -6.76
N LEU A 64 6.11 -3.94 -7.62
CA LEU A 64 4.68 -3.86 -7.90
C LEU A 64 4.18 -5.10 -8.64
N ALA A 65 4.91 -5.57 -9.66
CA ALA A 65 4.60 -6.80 -10.38
C ALA A 65 4.70 -8.04 -9.49
N ALA A 66 5.68 -8.07 -8.59
CA ALA A 66 5.83 -9.13 -7.60
C ALA A 66 4.66 -9.17 -6.61
N LEU A 67 4.19 -8.01 -6.16
CA LEU A 67 3.01 -7.93 -5.29
C LEU A 67 1.74 -8.40 -6.01
N ALA A 68 1.52 -7.99 -7.27
CA ALA A 68 0.41 -8.44 -8.10
C ALA A 68 0.46 -9.98 -8.29
N SER A 69 1.64 -10.52 -8.60
CA SER A 69 1.87 -11.96 -8.71
C SER A 69 1.52 -12.69 -7.40
N CYS A 70 1.86 -12.11 -6.25
CA CYS A 70 1.54 -12.67 -4.95
C CYS A 70 0.03 -12.67 -4.69
N GLN A 71 -0.65 -11.57 -4.97
CA GLN A 71 -2.10 -11.46 -4.82
C GLN A 71 -2.84 -12.51 -5.66
N GLU A 72 -2.44 -12.67 -6.93
CA GLU A 72 -3.08 -13.59 -7.87
C GLU A 72 -2.83 -15.07 -7.50
N GLN A 73 -1.58 -15.42 -7.23
CA GLN A 73 -1.18 -16.83 -7.09
C GLN A 73 -1.44 -17.41 -5.71
N THR A 74 -1.43 -16.57 -4.66
CA THR A 74 -1.51 -17.03 -3.26
C THR A 74 -2.82 -16.67 -2.57
N GLY A 75 -3.57 -15.71 -3.10
CA GLY A 75 -4.78 -15.17 -2.45
C GLY A 75 -4.48 -14.35 -1.18
N LYS A 76 -3.22 -14.02 -0.92
CA LYS A 76 -2.82 -13.18 0.20
C LYS A 76 -3.48 -11.80 0.10
N GLN A 77 -3.99 -11.32 1.24
CA GLN A 77 -4.69 -10.02 1.33
C GLN A 77 -3.71 -8.84 1.47
N TYR A 78 -2.56 -8.92 0.80
CA TYR A 78 -1.64 -7.80 0.69
C TYR A 78 -2.20 -6.75 -0.27
N ARG A 79 -1.96 -5.48 -0.02
CA ARG A 79 -2.35 -4.39 -0.92
C ARG A 79 -1.32 -3.27 -0.89
N VAL A 80 -1.17 -2.57 -1.99
CA VAL A 80 -0.44 -1.30 -2.00
C VAL A 80 -1.17 -0.33 -1.09
N ALA A 81 -0.43 0.44 -0.28
CA ALA A 81 -1.01 1.24 0.79
C ALA A 81 -0.26 2.57 0.97
N ALA A 82 -0.78 3.42 1.84
CA ALA A 82 -0.18 4.71 2.21
C ALA A 82 0.25 5.52 0.97
N HIS A 83 1.43 6.18 1.00
CA HIS A 83 1.89 7.04 -0.10
C HIS A 83 1.92 6.30 -1.44
N SER A 84 2.34 5.02 -1.46
CA SER A 84 2.41 4.27 -2.71
C SER A 84 1.04 4.06 -3.37
N ALA A 85 -0.03 3.92 -2.58
CA ALA A 85 -1.39 3.85 -3.13
C ALA A 85 -1.89 5.22 -3.60
N LEU A 86 -1.47 6.30 -2.96
CA LEU A 86 -1.74 7.67 -3.41
C LEU A 86 -1.03 7.96 -4.73
N GLU A 87 0.24 7.62 -4.84
CA GLU A 87 1.02 7.76 -6.08
C GLU A 87 0.40 7.01 -7.26
N LEU A 88 0.00 5.75 -7.05
CA LEU A 88 -0.72 4.97 -8.06
C LEU A 88 -2.08 5.57 -8.44
N SER A 89 -2.63 6.42 -7.58
CA SER A 89 -3.89 7.15 -7.81
C SER A 89 -3.67 8.55 -8.41
N GLY A 90 -2.42 8.94 -8.69
CA GLY A 90 -2.07 10.22 -9.30
C GLY A 90 -1.78 11.35 -8.32
N TYR A 91 -1.65 11.07 -7.03
CA TYR A 91 -1.30 12.06 -6.01
C TYR A 91 0.18 11.95 -5.64
N TYR A 92 0.98 12.91 -6.08
CA TYR A 92 2.43 12.91 -5.89
C TYR A 92 2.85 14.12 -5.08
N HIS A 93 3.68 13.92 -4.06
CA HIS A 93 4.30 15.03 -3.32
C HIS A 93 5.82 14.84 -3.17
N PHE A 94 6.28 13.58 -3.14
CA PHE A 94 7.67 13.27 -2.87
C PHE A 94 8.41 12.86 -4.13
N VAL A 95 9.59 13.45 -4.33
CA VAL A 95 10.61 12.88 -5.22
C VAL A 95 11.52 12.02 -4.32
N PRO A 96 11.51 10.70 -4.46
CA PRO A 96 12.32 9.85 -3.60
C PRO A 96 13.81 10.14 -3.82
N MET A 97 14.52 10.45 -2.74
CA MET A 97 15.98 10.49 -2.75
C MET A 97 16.50 9.08 -2.49
N GLY A 98 16.99 8.42 -3.55
CA GLY A 98 17.47 7.03 -3.47
C GLY A 98 16.47 6.00 -4.02
N LYS A 99 16.58 4.75 -3.54
CA LYS A 99 15.69 3.67 -3.97
C LYS A 99 14.28 3.91 -3.44
N PRO A 100 13.26 3.95 -4.33
CA PRO A 100 11.88 4.18 -3.91
C PRO A 100 11.35 3.08 -2.97
N HIS A 101 10.30 3.41 -2.22
CA HIS A 101 9.66 2.47 -1.31
C HIS A 101 8.26 2.11 -1.81
N LEU A 102 7.93 0.81 -1.78
CA LEU A 102 6.57 0.31 -1.98
C LEU A 102 5.96 -0.05 -0.63
N MET A 103 5.01 0.75 -0.17
CA MET A 103 4.28 0.49 1.07
C MET A 103 3.20 -0.57 0.85
N VAL A 104 3.23 -1.61 1.66
CA VAL A 104 2.28 -2.74 1.57
C VAL A 104 1.59 -2.96 2.92
N ALA A 105 0.28 -2.85 2.93
CA ALA A 105 -0.51 -3.23 4.10
C ALA A 105 -0.84 -4.72 4.06
N SER A 106 -0.73 -5.37 5.22
CA SER A 106 -0.93 -6.80 5.41
C SER A 106 -1.70 -7.07 6.69
N ASN A 107 -2.43 -8.18 6.74
CA ASN A 107 -2.99 -8.73 7.98
C ASN A 107 -2.01 -9.70 8.67
N GLU A 108 -0.88 -10.01 8.04
CA GLU A 108 0.13 -10.92 8.57
C GLU A 108 1.24 -10.12 9.27
N PRO A 109 1.68 -10.52 10.48
CA PRO A 109 2.63 -9.74 11.26
C PRO A 109 4.08 -9.85 10.73
N ARG A 110 4.34 -10.76 9.81
CA ARG A 110 5.69 -11.02 9.31
C ARG A 110 5.83 -10.63 7.85
N THR A 111 6.85 -9.84 7.55
CA THR A 111 7.28 -9.57 6.18
C THR A 111 7.71 -10.87 5.50
N PRO A 112 7.16 -11.21 4.31
CA PRO A 112 7.56 -12.38 3.56
C PRO A 112 9.04 -12.33 3.17
N GLN A 113 9.72 -13.48 3.16
CA GLN A 113 11.15 -13.54 2.84
C GLN A 113 11.47 -13.02 1.44
N TRP A 114 10.61 -13.26 0.45
CA TRP A 114 10.82 -12.78 -0.91
C TRP A 114 10.85 -11.25 -1.00
N ALA A 115 10.05 -10.56 -0.17
CA ALA A 115 9.96 -9.10 -0.17
C ALA A 115 11.20 -8.39 0.40
N LYS A 116 12.10 -9.14 1.06
CA LYS A 116 13.36 -8.62 1.61
C LYS A 116 14.51 -8.63 0.61
N SER A 117 14.26 -9.02 -0.63
CA SER A 117 15.29 -9.10 -1.67
C SER A 117 15.64 -7.73 -2.20
N ASP A 118 16.93 -7.46 -2.37
CA ASP A 118 17.46 -6.23 -2.96
C ASP A 118 17.37 -6.18 -4.48
N PHE A 119 16.94 -7.28 -5.12
CA PHE A 119 16.80 -7.37 -6.58
C PHE A 119 15.63 -6.58 -7.15
N PHE A 120 14.67 -6.14 -6.33
CA PHE A 120 13.55 -5.32 -6.78
C PHE A 120 13.97 -3.89 -7.09
N ASP A 121 13.23 -3.25 -8.00
CA ASP A 121 13.32 -1.82 -8.34
C ASP A 121 13.01 -0.89 -7.16
N MET A 122 12.19 -1.34 -6.21
CA MET A 122 11.81 -0.63 -4.99
C MET A 122 12.12 -1.45 -3.74
N THR A 123 12.28 -0.79 -2.59
CA THR A 123 12.27 -1.45 -1.28
C THR A 123 10.84 -1.71 -0.85
N ILE A 124 10.50 -2.98 -0.56
CA ILE A 124 9.14 -3.34 -0.16
C ILE A 124 9.01 -3.27 1.36
N GLU A 125 8.17 -2.38 1.85
CA GLU A 125 7.91 -2.19 3.28
C GLU A 125 6.51 -2.64 3.67
N PHE A 126 6.44 -3.63 4.58
CA PHE A 126 5.19 -4.13 5.12
C PHE A 126 4.83 -3.46 6.44
N PHE A 127 3.56 -3.12 6.60
CA PHE A 127 3.00 -2.76 7.89
C PHE A 127 1.66 -3.45 8.13
N THR A 128 1.32 -3.63 9.40
CA THR A 128 0.03 -4.18 9.82
C THR A 128 -0.70 -3.17 10.69
N THR A 129 -2.03 -3.17 10.61
CA THR A 129 -2.85 -2.32 11.46
C THR A 129 -4.25 -2.90 11.67
N SER A 130 -4.75 -2.73 12.88
CA SER A 130 -6.16 -2.95 13.25
C SER A 130 -6.93 -1.64 13.43
N ALA A 131 -6.33 -0.50 13.04
CA ALA A 131 -6.94 0.82 13.24
C ALA A 131 -8.20 1.05 12.39
N PHE A 132 -8.35 0.33 11.29
CA PHE A 132 -9.46 0.51 10.35
C PHE A 132 -10.40 -0.70 10.38
N GLY A 133 -11.62 -0.49 10.83
CA GLY A 133 -12.67 -1.53 10.82
C GLY A 133 -13.18 -1.85 9.41
N LEU A 134 -13.01 -0.92 8.47
CA LEU A 134 -13.35 -1.09 7.06
C LEU A 134 -12.12 -0.87 6.17
N ILE A 135 -11.83 -1.85 5.31
CA ILE A 135 -10.74 -1.76 4.34
C ILE A 135 -11.31 -1.44 2.96
N GLN A 136 -11.18 -0.19 2.54
CA GLN A 136 -11.61 0.25 1.21
C GLN A 136 -10.49 0.03 0.19
N LYS A 137 -10.71 -0.91 -0.72
CA LYS A 137 -9.77 -1.29 -1.78
C LYS A 137 -10.20 -0.75 -3.13
N GLN A 138 -9.21 -0.63 -4.03
CA GLN A 138 -9.42 -0.40 -5.46
C GLN A 138 -8.47 -1.29 -6.26
N ALA A 139 -8.92 -1.72 -7.44
CA ALA A 139 -8.10 -2.41 -8.40
C ALA A 139 -7.47 -1.39 -9.34
N ILE A 140 -6.15 -1.33 -9.38
CA ILE A 140 -5.40 -0.41 -10.25
C ILE A 140 -4.79 -1.23 -11.38
N LYS A 141 -5.20 -0.89 -12.60
CA LYS A 141 -4.67 -1.54 -13.81
C LYS A 141 -3.30 -0.95 -14.14
N GLN A 142 -2.33 -1.80 -14.25
CA GLN A 142 -1.02 -1.54 -14.85
C GLN A 142 -1.02 -2.15 -16.26
N ASN A 143 0.01 -1.92 -17.04
CA ASN A 143 0.05 -2.32 -18.47
C ASN A 143 -0.65 -3.65 -18.78
N ASN A 144 -0.24 -4.75 -18.16
CA ASN A 144 -0.72 -6.11 -18.41
C ASN A 144 -1.12 -6.89 -17.15
N TYR A 145 -1.23 -6.22 -16.00
CA TYR A 145 -1.71 -6.82 -14.75
C TYR A 145 -2.52 -5.80 -13.93
N THR A 146 -3.18 -6.30 -12.91
CA THR A 146 -3.92 -5.48 -11.95
C THR A 146 -3.38 -5.71 -10.55
N VAL A 147 -3.25 -4.64 -9.76
CA VAL A 147 -2.83 -4.71 -8.37
C VAL A 147 -3.92 -4.15 -7.46
N GLN A 148 -4.14 -4.79 -6.32
CA GLN A 148 -5.04 -4.27 -5.29
C GLN A 148 -4.32 -3.22 -4.45
N ALA A 149 -4.96 -2.08 -4.28
CA ALA A 149 -4.46 -0.96 -3.49
C ALA A 149 -5.53 -0.43 -2.54
N SER A 150 -5.11 0.32 -1.52
CA SER A 150 -6.02 1.14 -0.71
C SER A 150 -6.67 2.23 -1.57
N SER A 151 -7.92 2.57 -1.31
CA SER A 151 -8.53 3.76 -1.94
C SER A 151 -7.79 5.02 -1.47
N PRO A 152 -7.83 6.14 -2.22
CA PRO A 152 -7.16 7.38 -1.82
C PRO A 152 -7.53 7.83 -0.41
N GLU A 153 -8.80 7.70 -0.03
CA GLU A 153 -9.31 8.06 1.30
C GLU A 153 -8.64 7.22 2.40
N LEU A 154 -8.56 5.91 2.21
CA LEU A 154 -7.89 5.00 3.15
C LEU A 154 -6.39 5.21 3.14
N ALA A 155 -5.77 5.34 1.97
CA ALA A 155 -4.33 5.49 1.80
C ALA A 155 -3.80 6.74 2.53
N PHE A 156 -4.52 7.86 2.46
CA PHE A 156 -4.15 9.06 3.21
C PHE A 156 -4.27 8.85 4.73
N MET A 157 -5.32 8.18 5.20
CA MET A 157 -5.46 7.84 6.61
C MET A 157 -4.38 6.86 7.09
N GLU A 158 -3.90 5.97 6.22
CA GLU A 158 -2.75 5.09 6.50
C GLU A 158 -1.45 5.90 6.63
N CYS A 159 -1.25 6.94 5.82
CA CYS A 159 -0.13 7.86 6.01
C CYS A 159 -0.20 8.58 7.37
N LEU A 160 -1.37 9.08 7.77
CA LEU A 160 -1.59 9.69 9.08
C LEU A 160 -1.34 8.72 10.23
N LEU A 161 -1.69 7.44 10.06
CA LEU A 161 -1.44 6.40 11.06
C LEU A 161 0.06 6.16 11.27
N LEU A 162 0.85 6.25 10.21
CA LEU A 162 2.30 6.03 10.23
C LEU A 162 3.11 7.28 10.60
N ALA A 163 2.47 8.45 10.68
CA ALA A 163 3.06 9.68 11.17
C ALA A 163 3.14 9.68 12.72
N PRO A 164 4.15 10.36 13.32
CA PRO A 164 5.23 11.10 12.68
C PRO A 164 6.43 10.23 12.28
N ASN A 165 6.40 8.91 12.54
CA ASN A 165 7.57 8.04 12.40
C ASN A 165 8.03 7.85 10.94
N ARG A 166 7.08 7.84 10.00
CA ARG A 166 7.34 7.62 8.57
C ARG A 166 7.07 8.87 7.73
N TYR A 167 6.19 9.73 8.17
CA TYR A 167 5.75 10.92 7.43
C TYR A 167 5.75 12.14 8.33
N ASN A 168 6.19 13.27 7.80
CA ASN A 168 6.03 14.58 8.43
C ASN A 168 4.58 15.06 8.23
N PHE A 169 3.99 15.72 9.22
CA PHE A 169 2.62 16.23 9.12
C PHE A 169 2.47 17.37 8.12
N MET A 170 3.51 18.17 7.91
CA MET A 170 3.46 19.23 6.91
C MET A 170 3.43 18.65 5.49
N ASP A 171 4.27 17.64 5.24
CA ASP A 171 4.28 16.93 3.96
C ASP A 171 2.93 16.26 3.68
N LEU A 172 2.29 15.68 4.71
CA LEU A 172 0.95 15.12 4.57
C LEU A 172 -0.10 16.21 4.27
N TYR A 173 0.10 17.42 4.78
CA TYR A 173 -0.80 18.51 4.44
C TYR A 173 -0.68 18.92 2.97
N TYR A 174 0.52 18.97 2.41
CA TYR A 174 0.71 19.18 0.96
C TYR A 174 0.05 18.10 0.10
N ILE A 175 0.00 16.86 0.59
CA ILE A 175 -0.78 15.81 -0.07
C ILE A 175 -2.29 16.09 0.08
N MET A 176 -2.76 16.50 1.27
CA MET A 176 -4.17 16.85 1.48
C MET A 176 -4.62 17.93 0.50
N GLU A 177 -3.79 18.91 0.20
CA GLU A 177 -4.08 19.98 -0.78
C GLU A 177 -4.23 19.46 -2.22
N GLN A 178 -3.76 18.26 -2.52
CA GLN A 178 -4.00 17.62 -3.83
C GLN A 178 -5.27 16.77 -3.85
N LEU A 179 -5.80 16.38 -2.68
CA LEU A 179 -6.96 15.49 -2.55
C LEU A 179 -8.30 16.23 -2.78
N THR A 180 -8.42 16.88 -3.93
CA THR A 180 -9.55 17.74 -4.29
C THR A 180 -10.86 16.97 -4.53
N ALA A 181 -10.80 15.67 -4.81
CA ALA A 181 -11.92 14.85 -5.28
C ALA A 181 -12.14 13.57 -4.45
N LEU A 182 -11.93 13.63 -3.13
CA LEU A 182 -12.28 12.51 -2.25
C LEU A 182 -13.80 12.29 -2.21
N ARG A 183 -14.19 11.04 -2.04
CA ARG A 183 -15.61 10.65 -1.97
C ARG A 183 -16.14 10.79 -0.55
N PRO A 184 -17.05 11.75 -0.24
CA PRO A 184 -17.50 12.05 1.12
C PRO A 184 -18.03 10.82 1.86
N ALA A 185 -18.84 9.99 1.20
CA ALA A 185 -19.40 8.79 1.82
C ALA A 185 -18.33 7.79 2.26
N LYS A 186 -17.23 7.65 1.49
CA LYS A 186 -16.11 6.79 1.85
C LYS A 186 -15.29 7.36 3.01
N VAL A 187 -15.03 8.66 2.99
CA VAL A 187 -14.37 9.36 4.10
C VAL A 187 -15.19 9.21 5.38
N GLN A 188 -16.51 9.46 5.32
CA GLN A 188 -17.41 9.32 6.46
C GLN A 188 -17.33 7.93 7.08
N GLN A 189 -17.49 6.88 6.27
CA GLN A 189 -17.42 5.50 6.74
C GLN A 189 -16.08 5.15 7.42
N LEU A 190 -14.97 5.61 6.84
CA LEU A 190 -13.64 5.39 7.43
C LEU A 190 -13.48 6.11 8.76
N LEU A 191 -13.90 7.37 8.85
CA LEU A 191 -13.82 8.17 10.08
C LEU A 191 -14.76 7.63 11.18
N GLU A 192 -15.92 7.11 10.84
CA GLU A 192 -16.82 6.48 11.81
C GLU A 192 -16.25 5.15 12.35
N THR A 193 -15.65 4.33 11.48
CA THR A 193 -15.22 2.96 11.81
C THR A 193 -13.78 2.83 12.30
N THR A 194 -12.89 3.81 12.03
CA THR A 194 -11.53 3.76 12.59
C THR A 194 -11.54 3.94 14.11
N ASN A 195 -10.70 3.20 14.82
CA ASN A 195 -10.53 3.34 16.26
C ASN A 195 -9.37 4.28 16.66
N ASN A 196 -8.62 4.81 15.70
CA ASN A 196 -7.47 5.67 15.95
C ASN A 196 -7.87 7.15 16.03
N MET A 197 -7.86 7.70 17.25
CA MET A 197 -8.26 9.09 17.50
C MET A 197 -7.32 10.12 16.89
N THR A 198 -6.04 9.82 16.78
CA THR A 198 -5.05 10.71 16.13
C THR A 198 -5.37 10.85 14.65
N VAL A 199 -5.62 9.73 13.95
CA VAL A 199 -6.00 9.72 12.54
C VAL A 199 -7.28 10.53 12.31
N LYS A 200 -8.34 10.29 13.11
CA LYS A 200 -9.60 11.04 13.00
C LYS A 200 -9.40 12.55 13.10
N ARG A 201 -8.72 12.97 14.16
CA ARG A 201 -8.54 14.39 14.46
C ARG A 201 -7.65 15.10 13.45
N MET A 202 -6.52 14.47 13.07
CA MET A 202 -5.62 15.03 12.07
C MET A 202 -6.28 15.11 10.70
N PHE A 203 -7.00 14.06 10.29
CA PHE A 203 -7.73 14.07 9.04
C PHE A 203 -8.74 15.22 8.99
N LEU A 204 -9.58 15.34 10.03
CA LEU A 204 -10.60 16.39 10.10
C LEU A 204 -9.99 17.79 10.12
N TYR A 205 -8.90 17.98 10.88
CA TYR A 205 -8.18 19.24 10.92
C TYR A 205 -7.62 19.64 9.54
N MET A 206 -6.90 18.74 8.89
CA MET A 206 -6.30 18.99 7.58
C MET A 206 -7.37 19.20 6.49
N ALA A 207 -8.43 18.40 6.52
CA ALA A 207 -9.54 18.51 5.57
C ALA A 207 -10.32 19.84 5.73
N GLU A 208 -10.53 20.31 6.97
CA GLU A 208 -11.15 21.60 7.22
C GLU A 208 -10.26 22.75 6.73
N LYS A 209 -8.96 22.67 7.01
CA LYS A 209 -7.97 23.66 6.59
C LYS A 209 -7.88 23.77 5.06
N ALA A 210 -7.87 22.65 4.35
CA ALA A 210 -7.88 22.59 2.89
C ALA A 210 -9.21 23.07 2.27
N ASN A 211 -10.32 23.04 3.04
CA ASN A 211 -11.62 23.61 2.72
C ASN A 211 -12.22 23.18 1.37
N TYR A 212 -12.04 21.94 0.96
CA TYR A 212 -12.63 21.43 -0.28
C TYR A 212 -14.14 21.15 -0.16
N PRO A 213 -14.89 21.22 -1.27
CA PRO A 213 -16.34 20.99 -1.27
C PRO A 213 -16.76 19.65 -0.67
N TRP A 214 -15.96 18.59 -0.89
CA TRP A 214 -16.26 17.27 -0.34
C TRP A 214 -16.25 17.22 1.20
N TYR A 215 -15.44 18.07 1.85
CA TYR A 215 -15.43 18.15 3.32
C TYR A 215 -16.74 18.66 3.88
N LYS A 216 -17.41 19.60 3.20
CA LYS A 216 -18.72 20.15 3.63
C LYS A 216 -19.82 19.10 3.66
N ALA A 217 -19.65 17.99 2.94
CA ALA A 217 -20.61 16.88 2.93
C ALA A 217 -20.32 15.84 4.03
N ILE A 218 -19.29 16.06 4.87
CA ILE A 218 -18.98 15.18 6.02
C ILE A 218 -19.82 15.63 7.23
N ASP A 219 -20.56 14.69 7.81
CA ASP A 219 -21.26 14.91 9.08
C ASP A 219 -20.31 14.65 10.26
N VAL A 220 -19.64 15.71 10.69
CA VAL A 220 -18.66 15.62 11.81
C VAL A 220 -19.33 15.23 13.13
N SER A 221 -20.63 15.48 13.31
CA SER A 221 -21.37 15.15 14.55
C SER A 221 -21.45 13.64 14.80
N ARG A 222 -21.41 12.84 13.73
CA ARG A 222 -21.41 11.37 13.79
C ARG A 222 -20.03 10.76 14.06
N ILE A 223 -18.97 11.56 14.04
CA ILE A 223 -17.60 11.07 14.19
C ILE A 223 -17.16 11.24 15.63
N ASN A 224 -17.05 10.14 16.35
CA ASN A 224 -16.52 10.18 17.71
C ASN A 224 -15.01 10.46 17.69
N ILE A 225 -14.63 11.66 18.12
CA ILE A 225 -13.24 12.09 18.26
C ILE A 225 -12.69 11.94 19.69
N GLY A 226 -13.47 11.41 20.63
CA GLY A 226 -13.09 11.25 22.04
C GLY A 226 -13.05 12.56 22.83
N THR A 227 -12.73 12.47 24.11
CA THR A 227 -12.76 13.60 25.05
C THR A 227 -11.37 14.06 25.49
N SER A 228 -10.40 13.17 25.58
CA SER A 228 -9.04 13.46 26.04
C SER A 228 -8.25 14.32 25.05
N LYS A 229 -7.33 15.13 25.55
CA LYS A 229 -6.38 15.90 24.70
C LYS A 229 -5.30 14.95 24.16
N ILE A 230 -4.90 15.16 22.91
CA ILE A 230 -3.77 14.45 22.27
C ILE A 230 -2.68 15.47 21.95
N GLN A 231 -1.45 15.17 22.33
CA GLN A 231 -0.29 15.98 22.02
C GLN A 231 0.61 15.22 21.02
N LEU A 232 0.73 15.73 19.80
CA LEU A 232 1.56 15.11 18.75
C LEU A 232 3.02 15.57 18.80
N CYS A 233 3.27 16.80 19.30
CA CYS A 233 4.60 17.38 19.38
C CYS A 233 4.73 18.28 20.61
N LYS A 234 5.96 18.50 21.07
CA LYS A 234 6.28 19.50 22.08
C LYS A 234 6.30 20.89 21.43
N GLY A 235 5.80 21.92 22.14
CA GLY A 235 5.82 23.31 21.67
C GLY A 235 4.90 23.61 20.47
N GLY A 236 3.97 22.72 20.16
CA GLY A 236 2.98 22.92 19.10
C GLY A 236 1.81 23.81 19.50
N VAL A 237 0.86 24.00 18.60
CA VAL A 237 -0.37 24.78 18.79
C VAL A 237 -1.53 23.86 19.13
N TYR A 238 -2.27 24.18 20.19
CA TYR A 238 -3.44 23.42 20.59
C TYR A 238 -4.69 23.86 19.82
N VAL A 239 -5.29 22.95 19.08
CA VAL A 239 -6.53 23.16 18.34
C VAL A 239 -7.69 22.60 19.17
N SER A 240 -8.43 23.50 19.83
CA SER A 240 -9.50 23.15 20.79
C SER A 240 -10.62 22.33 20.15
N LYS A 241 -11.04 22.67 18.93
CA LYS A 241 -12.11 21.99 18.18
C LYS A 241 -11.84 20.49 18.03
N TYR A 242 -10.60 20.11 17.76
CA TYR A 242 -10.18 18.72 17.59
C TYR A 242 -9.45 18.13 18.79
N LYS A 243 -9.25 18.91 19.86
CA LYS A 243 -8.55 18.50 21.10
C LYS A 243 -7.17 17.89 20.83
N ILE A 244 -6.41 18.48 19.90
CA ILE A 244 -5.12 17.99 19.44
C ILE A 244 -4.09 19.11 19.41
N THR A 245 -2.84 18.81 19.82
CA THR A 245 -1.70 19.73 19.67
C THR A 245 -0.93 19.32 18.42
N ILE A 246 -0.82 20.23 17.46
CA ILE A 246 -0.21 20.03 16.15
C ILE A 246 1.10 20.82 16.02
N PRO A 247 1.99 20.46 15.06
CA PRO A 247 3.18 21.26 14.79
C PRO A 247 2.84 22.71 14.47
N ARG A 248 3.67 23.63 14.96
CA ARG A 248 3.48 25.09 14.78
C ARG A 248 3.48 25.46 13.30
N GLU A 249 4.42 24.90 12.52
CA GLU A 249 4.50 25.12 11.07
C GLU A 249 3.20 24.79 10.34
N LEU A 250 2.52 23.68 10.71
CA LEU A 250 1.25 23.29 10.14
C LEU A 250 0.10 24.22 10.57
N ALA A 251 0.17 24.77 11.79
CA ALA A 251 -0.84 25.70 12.28
C ALA A 251 -0.74 27.08 11.60
N GLU A 252 0.49 27.56 11.36
CA GLU A 252 0.82 28.88 10.83
C GLU A 252 0.89 28.92 9.28
N TYR A 253 0.91 27.76 8.62
CA TYR A 253 0.85 27.67 7.16
C TYR A 253 -0.50 28.19 6.64
N GLU A 254 -0.48 29.11 5.67
CA GLU A 254 -1.65 29.76 5.05
C GLU A 254 -2.14 29.03 3.78
#